data_41476249d46dfb569035c2ad8e0f773e
#
_entry.id   41476249d46dfb569035c2ad8e0f773e
#
_cell.length_a   1.000
_cell.length_b   1.000
_cell.length_c   1.000
_cell.angle_alpha   90.00
_cell.angle_beta   90.00
_cell.angle_gamma   90.00
#
_symmetry.space_group_name_H-M   'P 1'
#
loop_
_entity.id
_entity.type
_entity.pdbx_description
1 polymer ?
#
loop_
_entity_poly.entity_id
_entity_poly.type
_entity_poly.pdbx_seq_one_letter_code
_entity_poly.pdbx_strand_id
1 'polypeptide(L)'
;SGFRAGDTTARLQYLLQDAGANYFGQRNTDKSYRVLAGARGNVGDWNWETAFASAGTHSTTYQTINVNTKGFEKAFGPYTIDPGTGRVIISDHPAYKFGEISEANAALIREAFPTFDIQSWTRLHTLDGKIEGPLFQLPAGEMRAAFGFNASREPFYTPGNADAANG
;
A
#
# COMPACT_ATOMS: atom_id res chain seq x y z
N SER A 1 38.53 -10.63 0.71
CA SER A 1 38.73 -11.50 1.88
C SER A 1 38.68 -12.95 1.41
N GLY A 2 39.86 -13.62 1.38
CA GLY A 2 39.96 -15.01 0.95
C GLY A 2 39.59 -15.96 2.10
N PHE A 3 39.14 -17.15 1.75
CA PHE A 3 38.96 -18.27 2.66
C PHE A 3 40.32 -18.64 3.31
N ARG A 4 40.28 -18.94 4.60
CA ARG A 4 41.43 -19.51 5.31
C ARG A 4 41.23 -21.02 5.51
N ALA A 5 42.30 -21.79 5.48
CA ALA A 5 42.23 -23.22 5.79
C ALA A 5 41.68 -23.39 7.21
N GLY A 6 40.55 -24.09 7.35
CA GLY A 6 39.83 -24.28 8.62
C GLY A 6 38.54 -23.48 8.76
N ASP A 7 38.21 -22.58 7.83
CA ASP A 7 36.92 -21.90 7.83
C ASP A 7 35.81 -22.89 7.47
N THR A 8 34.85 -23.03 8.37
CA THR A 8 33.66 -23.91 8.18
C THR A 8 32.47 -23.15 7.63
N THR A 9 32.51 -21.80 7.63
CA THR A 9 31.46 -20.93 7.14
C THR A 9 32.02 -19.75 6.36
N ALA A 10 31.34 -19.33 5.30
CA ALA A 10 31.66 -18.14 4.53
C ALA A 10 30.50 -17.14 4.59
N ARG A 11 30.82 -15.88 4.69
CA ARG A 11 29.85 -14.81 4.49
C ARG A 11 29.75 -14.47 3.02
N LEU A 12 28.58 -14.73 2.43
CA LEU A 12 28.27 -14.30 1.06
C LEU A 12 27.34 -13.08 1.12
N GLN A 13 27.69 -12.05 0.37
CA GLN A 13 26.82 -10.93 0.08
C GLN A 13 26.63 -10.89 -1.43
N TYR A 14 25.44 -11.20 -1.89
CA TYR A 14 25.12 -11.36 -3.29
C TYR A 14 23.89 -10.56 -3.67
N LEU A 15 23.91 -9.93 -4.83
CA LEU A 15 22.80 -9.18 -5.38
C LEU A 15 22.04 -10.09 -6.37
N LEU A 16 20.83 -10.46 -6.04
CA LEU A 16 19.96 -11.34 -6.83
C LEU A 16 19.40 -10.59 -8.05
N GLN A 17 20.17 -10.51 -9.13
CA GLN A 17 19.79 -9.80 -10.36
C GLN A 17 19.16 -10.69 -11.44
N ASP A 18 19.18 -12.00 -11.25
CA ASP A 18 18.74 -12.99 -12.26
C ASP A 18 17.26 -12.84 -12.63
N ALA A 19 16.43 -12.42 -11.69
CA ALA A 19 15.00 -12.17 -11.95
C ALA A 19 14.73 -10.88 -12.75
N GLY A 20 15.77 -10.08 -13.02
CA GLY A 20 15.72 -8.81 -13.72
C GLY A 20 16.12 -7.62 -12.84
N ALA A 21 16.73 -6.60 -13.44
CA ALA A 21 17.29 -5.45 -12.72
C ALA A 21 16.26 -4.68 -11.84
N ASN A 22 14.98 -4.74 -12.18
CA ASN A 22 13.89 -4.07 -11.47
C ASN A 22 12.92 -5.05 -10.80
N TYR A 23 13.30 -6.30 -10.61
CA TYR A 23 12.42 -7.30 -10.02
C TYR A 23 12.10 -6.98 -8.55
N PHE A 24 13.13 -6.67 -7.77
CA PHE A 24 12.97 -6.28 -6.38
C PHE A 24 12.61 -4.81 -6.28
N GLY A 25 11.38 -4.53 -5.90
CA GLY A 25 10.91 -3.17 -5.78
C GLY A 25 9.43 -3.07 -5.44
N GLN A 26 8.97 -1.84 -5.39
CA GLN A 26 7.59 -1.50 -5.17
C GLN A 26 7.13 -0.50 -6.23
N ARG A 27 5.95 -0.73 -6.79
CA ARG A 27 5.27 0.20 -7.68
C ARG A 27 3.89 0.48 -7.14
N ASN A 28 3.58 1.75 -6.93
CA ASN A 28 2.25 2.21 -6.55
C ASN A 28 1.57 2.86 -7.75
N THR A 29 0.31 2.55 -7.92
CA THR A 29 -0.55 3.17 -8.95
C THR A 29 -1.86 3.56 -8.30
N ASP A 30 -2.18 4.85 -8.34
CA ASP A 30 -3.41 5.40 -7.79
C ASP A 30 -4.30 5.96 -8.89
N LYS A 31 -5.58 5.59 -8.86
CA LYS A 31 -6.62 6.15 -9.72
C LYS A 31 -7.65 6.81 -8.84
N SER A 32 -7.90 8.11 -9.05
CA SER A 32 -8.82 8.89 -8.25
C SER A 32 -9.86 9.58 -9.10
N TYR A 33 -11.04 9.75 -8.55
CA TYR A 33 -12.08 10.59 -9.11
C TYR A 33 -12.68 11.50 -8.03
N ARG A 34 -13.26 12.60 -8.43
CA ARG A 34 -14.04 13.49 -7.58
C ARG A 34 -15.18 14.10 -8.39
N VAL A 35 -16.37 14.02 -7.83
CA VAL A 35 -17.58 14.68 -8.35
C VAL A 35 -18.12 15.59 -7.25
N LEU A 36 -18.48 16.81 -7.62
CA LEU A 36 -19.06 17.81 -6.73
C LEU A 36 -20.30 18.39 -7.41
N ALA A 37 -21.41 18.42 -6.68
CA ALA A 37 -22.62 19.10 -7.09
C ALA A 37 -23.14 19.94 -5.93
N GLY A 38 -23.59 21.14 -6.20
CA GLY A 38 -24.12 22.03 -5.19
C GLY A 38 -25.21 22.92 -5.71
N ALA A 39 -26.01 23.43 -4.81
CA ALA A 39 -27.04 24.41 -5.10
C ALA A 39 -27.01 25.52 -4.03
N ARG A 40 -27.39 26.72 -4.43
CA ARG A 40 -27.54 27.86 -3.53
C ARG A 40 -28.75 28.70 -3.96
N GLY A 41 -29.33 29.39 -3.02
CA GLY A 41 -30.48 30.21 -3.29
C GLY A 41 -30.87 31.05 -2.08
N ASN A 42 -32.00 31.72 -2.24
CA ASN A 42 -32.56 32.59 -1.19
C ASN A 42 -34.02 32.17 -0.94
N VAL A 43 -34.44 32.22 0.32
CA VAL A 43 -35.83 32.10 0.74
C VAL A 43 -36.14 33.33 1.63
N GLY A 44 -36.84 34.29 1.06
CA GLY A 44 -36.95 35.63 1.67
C GLY A 44 -35.56 36.25 1.85
N ASP A 45 -35.24 36.69 3.06
CA ASP A 45 -33.97 37.32 3.41
C ASP A 45 -32.89 36.28 3.88
N TRP A 46 -33.21 35.01 3.77
CA TRP A 46 -32.30 33.94 4.14
C TRP A 46 -31.58 33.38 2.92
N ASN A 47 -30.26 33.27 3.00
CA ASN A 47 -29.41 32.61 2.00
C ASN A 47 -29.15 31.19 2.44
N TRP A 48 -29.23 30.25 1.50
CA TRP A 48 -28.89 28.89 1.75
C TRP A 48 -27.92 28.34 0.67
N GLU A 49 -27.09 27.42 1.07
CA GLU A 49 -26.28 26.63 0.15
C GLU A 49 -26.20 25.18 0.62
N THR A 50 -26.08 24.27 -0.31
CA THR A 50 -25.81 22.85 -0.05
C THR A 50 -24.89 22.31 -1.11
N ALA A 51 -24.03 21.37 -0.74
CA ALA A 51 -23.14 20.69 -1.64
C ALA A 51 -23.04 19.20 -1.29
N PHE A 52 -23.00 18.39 -2.32
CA PHE A 52 -22.68 16.98 -2.21
C PHE A 52 -21.38 16.69 -2.96
N ALA A 53 -20.44 16.02 -2.30
CA ALA A 53 -19.21 15.54 -2.92
C ALA A 53 -19.12 14.02 -2.83
N SER A 54 -18.66 13.41 -3.92
CA SER A 54 -18.28 12.00 -3.96
C SER A 54 -16.89 11.90 -4.54
N ALA A 55 -15.97 11.29 -3.80
CA ALA A 55 -14.61 11.02 -4.23
C ALA A 55 -14.25 9.57 -3.98
N GLY A 56 -13.33 9.04 -4.75
CA GLY A 56 -12.81 7.70 -4.52
C GLY A 56 -11.42 7.55 -5.07
N THR A 57 -10.66 6.67 -4.43
CA THR A 57 -9.31 6.28 -4.85
C THR A 57 -9.22 4.76 -4.87
N HIS A 58 -8.69 4.23 -5.96
CA HIS A 58 -8.25 2.85 -6.08
C HIS A 58 -6.74 2.84 -6.17
N SER A 59 -6.10 2.24 -5.18
CA SER A 59 -4.65 2.10 -5.07
C SER A 59 -4.26 0.66 -5.33
N THR A 60 -3.25 0.47 -6.17
CA THR A 60 -2.64 -0.84 -6.43
C THR A 60 -1.16 -0.75 -6.14
N THR A 61 -0.68 -1.55 -5.23
CA THR A 61 0.73 -1.68 -4.87
C THR A 61 1.23 -3.04 -5.33
N TYR A 62 2.17 -3.06 -6.26
CA TYR A 62 2.95 -4.24 -6.62
C TYR A 62 4.25 -4.22 -5.83
N GLN A 63 4.58 -5.34 -5.18
CA GLN A 63 5.82 -5.45 -4.41
C GLN A 63 6.40 -6.86 -4.47
N THR A 64 7.73 -6.95 -4.41
CA THR A 64 8.52 -8.18 -4.44
C THR A 64 9.47 -8.23 -3.24
N ILE A 65 8.96 -8.01 -2.04
CA ILE A 65 9.76 -7.94 -0.81
C ILE A 65 9.47 -9.08 0.16
N ASN A 66 8.43 -9.87 -0.11
CA ASN A 66 8.05 -10.99 0.74
C ASN A 66 8.78 -12.26 0.33
N VAL A 67 9.08 -13.10 1.31
CA VAL A 67 9.73 -14.39 1.11
C VAL A 67 8.67 -15.49 1.20
N ASN A 68 8.61 -16.32 0.16
CA ASN A 68 7.90 -17.60 0.23
C ASN A 68 8.85 -18.64 0.81
N THR A 69 8.55 -19.17 1.98
CA THR A 69 9.41 -20.11 2.70
C THR A 69 9.74 -21.35 1.87
N LYS A 70 8.73 -21.96 1.22
CA LYS A 70 8.93 -23.16 0.40
C LYS A 70 9.78 -22.88 -0.85
N GLY A 71 9.52 -21.73 -1.51
CA GLY A 71 10.32 -21.30 -2.66
C GLY A 71 11.76 -20.98 -2.26
N PHE A 72 11.94 -20.37 -1.09
CA PHE A 72 13.26 -20.08 -0.55
C PHE A 72 14.04 -21.37 -0.23
N GLU A 73 13.42 -22.34 0.44
CA GLU A 73 14.03 -23.64 0.71
C GLU A 73 14.36 -24.42 -0.57
N LYS A 74 13.52 -24.32 -1.60
CA LYS A 74 13.79 -24.94 -2.90
C LYS A 74 15.00 -24.32 -3.60
N ALA A 75 15.16 -23.00 -3.51
CA ALA A 75 16.27 -22.29 -4.12
C ALA A 75 17.59 -22.49 -3.35
N PHE A 76 17.54 -22.32 -2.03
CA PHE A 76 18.74 -22.21 -1.19
C PHE A 76 18.95 -23.41 -0.26
N GLY A 77 18.05 -24.39 -0.28
CA GLY A 77 18.06 -25.54 0.61
C GLY A 77 17.53 -25.20 2.01
N PRO A 78 17.53 -26.19 2.91
CA PRO A 78 17.19 -25.96 4.31
C PRO A 78 18.04 -24.85 4.92
N TYR A 79 17.43 -24.00 5.71
CA TYR A 79 18.11 -22.87 6.32
C TYR A 79 17.84 -22.78 7.82
N THR A 80 18.73 -22.11 8.51
CA THR A 80 18.54 -21.71 9.91
C THR A 80 18.79 -20.22 10.06
N ILE A 81 18.16 -19.63 11.06
CA ILE A 81 18.41 -18.22 11.43
C ILE A 81 19.24 -18.21 12.70
N ASP A 82 20.42 -17.64 12.63
CA ASP A 82 21.26 -17.41 13.81
C ASP A 82 20.56 -16.44 14.77
N PRO A 83 20.16 -16.87 15.96
CA PRO A 83 19.39 -16.03 16.88
C PRO A 83 20.19 -14.83 17.42
N GLY A 84 21.52 -14.90 17.42
CA GLY A 84 22.38 -13.83 17.91
C GLY A 84 22.61 -12.72 16.89
N THR A 85 22.61 -13.05 15.60
CA THR A 85 22.93 -12.11 14.52
C THR A 85 21.78 -11.85 13.54
N GLY A 86 20.71 -12.66 13.60
CA GLY A 86 19.61 -12.63 12.65
C GLY A 86 19.99 -13.07 11.22
N ARG A 87 21.17 -13.69 11.06
CA ARG A 87 21.67 -14.10 9.75
C ARG A 87 21.04 -15.43 9.31
N VAL A 88 20.73 -15.52 8.03
CA VAL A 88 20.30 -16.77 7.41
C VAL A 88 21.54 -17.58 7.05
N ILE A 89 21.56 -18.84 7.49
CA ILE A 89 22.58 -19.86 7.18
C ILE A 89 21.90 -20.86 6.26
N ILE A 90 22.33 -20.92 5.01
CA ILE A 90 21.76 -21.81 3.98
C ILE A 90 22.59 -23.09 3.84
N SER A 91 22.03 -24.07 3.14
CA SER A 91 22.71 -25.32 2.75
C SER A 91 23.99 -25.05 1.96
N ASP A 92 24.93 -25.96 2.06
CA ASP A 92 26.17 -25.97 1.26
C ASP A 92 25.96 -26.39 -0.21
N HIS A 93 24.79 -26.95 -0.53
CA HIS A 93 24.42 -27.38 -1.89
C HIS A 93 23.08 -26.76 -2.33
N PRO A 94 23.01 -25.40 -2.51
CA PRO A 94 21.79 -24.78 -2.97
C PRO A 94 21.51 -25.12 -4.45
N ALA A 95 20.24 -25.21 -4.83
CA ALA A 95 19.84 -25.35 -6.22
C ALA A 95 20.14 -24.07 -7.03
N TYR A 96 20.08 -22.92 -6.35
CA TYR A 96 20.48 -21.63 -6.90
C TYR A 96 22.00 -21.56 -7.03
N LYS A 97 22.50 -21.30 -8.24
CA LYS A 97 23.92 -21.24 -8.54
C LYS A 97 24.43 -19.81 -8.51
N PHE A 98 25.10 -19.45 -7.43
CA PHE A 98 25.67 -18.11 -7.28
C PHE A 98 26.68 -17.78 -8.38
N GLY A 99 26.52 -16.60 -9.01
CA GLY A 99 27.38 -16.13 -10.10
C GLY A 99 27.00 -16.61 -11.49
N GLU A 100 25.99 -17.47 -11.64
CA GLU A 100 25.42 -17.90 -12.91
C GLU A 100 24.14 -17.12 -13.22
N ILE A 101 24.09 -16.40 -14.34
CA ILE A 101 22.87 -15.74 -14.83
C ILE A 101 22.18 -16.72 -15.78
N SER A 102 21.08 -17.29 -15.33
CA SER A 102 20.31 -18.28 -16.10
C SER A 102 18.80 -18.16 -15.80
N GLU A 103 17.98 -18.62 -16.75
CA GLU A 103 16.51 -18.65 -16.54
C GLU A 103 16.13 -19.63 -15.42
N ALA A 104 16.91 -20.68 -15.20
CA ALA A 104 16.71 -21.60 -14.09
C ALA A 104 16.89 -20.88 -12.74
N ASN A 105 17.94 -20.11 -12.58
CA ASN A 105 18.15 -19.27 -11.41
C ASN A 105 17.04 -18.21 -11.25
N ALA A 106 16.68 -17.55 -12.35
CA ALA A 106 15.59 -16.57 -12.35
C ALA A 106 14.26 -17.16 -11.87
N ALA A 107 13.92 -18.37 -12.31
CA ALA A 107 12.72 -19.09 -11.88
C ALA A 107 12.73 -19.39 -10.38
N LEU A 108 13.87 -19.84 -9.83
CA LEU A 108 14.04 -20.07 -8.40
C LEU A 108 13.87 -18.78 -7.58
N ILE A 109 14.41 -17.65 -8.05
CA ILE A 109 14.24 -16.37 -7.37
C ILE A 109 12.80 -15.88 -7.42
N ARG A 110 12.11 -16.02 -8.54
CA ARG A 110 10.67 -15.63 -8.64
C ARG A 110 9.78 -16.49 -7.74
N GLU A 111 10.12 -17.77 -7.54
CA GLU A 111 9.41 -18.64 -6.61
C GLU A 111 9.72 -18.32 -5.14
N ALA A 112 10.99 -18.00 -4.83
CA ALA A 112 11.42 -17.62 -3.49
C ALA A 112 10.90 -16.24 -3.04
N PHE A 113 10.75 -15.31 -4.00
CA PHE A 113 10.33 -13.94 -3.77
C PHE A 113 9.20 -13.56 -4.73
N PRO A 114 7.99 -14.09 -4.55
CA PRO A 114 6.87 -13.82 -5.45
C PRO A 114 6.46 -12.35 -5.40
N THR A 115 5.93 -11.86 -6.51
CA THR A 115 5.32 -10.54 -6.57
C THR A 115 3.90 -10.61 -6.04
N PHE A 116 3.55 -9.67 -5.16
CA PHE A 116 2.20 -9.50 -4.64
C PHE A 116 1.61 -8.20 -5.15
N ASP A 117 0.32 -8.23 -5.44
CA ASP A 117 -0.48 -7.03 -5.63
C ASP A 117 -1.42 -6.82 -4.44
N ILE A 118 -1.32 -5.64 -3.85
CA ILE A 118 -2.20 -5.20 -2.77
C ILE A 118 -3.10 -4.13 -3.34
N GLN A 119 -4.40 -4.35 -3.28
CA GLN A 119 -5.39 -3.40 -3.76
C GLN A 119 -6.15 -2.81 -2.60
N SER A 120 -6.46 -1.53 -2.67
CA SER A 120 -7.29 -0.84 -1.71
C SER A 120 -8.20 0.17 -2.37
N TRP A 121 -9.39 0.34 -1.80
CA TRP A 121 -10.38 1.30 -2.26
C TRP A 121 -10.80 2.17 -1.09
N THR A 122 -10.70 3.47 -1.29
CA THR A 122 -11.27 4.48 -0.41
C THR A 122 -12.38 5.22 -1.15
N ARG A 123 -13.49 5.46 -0.47
CA ARG A 123 -14.56 6.32 -0.98
C ARG A 123 -14.90 7.34 0.09
N LEU A 124 -15.17 8.57 -0.34
CA LEU A 124 -15.63 9.65 0.53
C LEU A 124 -16.92 10.21 -0.04
N HIS A 125 -17.96 10.24 0.76
CA HIS A 125 -19.20 10.94 0.45
C HIS A 125 -19.42 12.00 1.51
N THR A 126 -19.63 13.23 1.07
CA THR A 126 -19.86 14.38 1.96
C THR A 126 -21.09 15.13 1.54
N LEU A 127 -21.92 15.47 2.51
CA LEU A 127 -23.05 16.37 2.33
C LEU A 127 -22.89 17.55 3.27
N ASP A 128 -22.90 18.74 2.71
CA ASP A 128 -22.78 19.99 3.42
C ASP A 128 -24.03 20.83 3.22
N GLY A 129 -24.41 21.58 4.24
CA GLY A 129 -25.48 22.56 4.11
C GLY A 129 -25.28 23.72 5.06
N LYS A 130 -25.64 24.91 4.62
CA LYS A 130 -25.60 26.15 5.37
C LYS A 130 -26.83 26.98 5.05
N ILE A 131 -27.36 27.63 6.05
CA ILE A 131 -28.39 28.65 5.91
C ILE A 131 -28.05 29.85 6.82
N GLU A 132 -28.18 31.05 6.32
CA GLU A 132 -27.90 32.28 7.09
C GLU A 132 -28.89 33.37 6.72
N GLY A 133 -29.26 34.17 7.72
CA GLY A 133 -30.21 35.26 7.53
C GLY A 133 -30.42 36.14 8.76
N PRO A 134 -31.24 37.19 8.60
CA PRO A 134 -31.62 38.04 9.70
C PRO A 134 -32.58 37.34 10.65
N LEU A 135 -32.43 37.62 11.96
CA LEU A 135 -33.39 37.18 12.98
C LEU A 135 -34.35 38.28 13.37
N PHE A 136 -33.81 39.39 13.82
CA PHE A 136 -34.57 40.57 14.22
C PHE A 136 -33.68 41.81 14.29
N GLN A 137 -34.34 42.98 14.27
CA GLN A 137 -33.69 44.28 14.36
C GLN A 137 -33.52 44.67 15.82
N LEU A 138 -32.30 45.02 16.22
CA LEU A 138 -31.98 45.62 17.51
C LEU A 138 -31.71 47.12 17.35
N PRO A 139 -31.81 47.93 18.44
CA PRO A 139 -31.43 49.34 18.37
C PRO A 139 -29.97 49.57 17.92
N ALA A 140 -29.07 48.62 18.14
CA ALA A 140 -27.67 48.67 17.77
C ALA A 140 -27.36 48.08 16.40
N GLY A 141 -28.34 47.49 15.68
CA GLY A 141 -28.16 46.88 14.38
C GLY A 141 -28.95 45.57 14.20
N GLU A 142 -28.88 44.99 13.03
CA GLU A 142 -29.55 43.73 12.70
C GLU A 142 -28.83 42.54 13.33
N MET A 143 -29.55 41.70 14.03
CA MET A 143 -29.04 40.39 14.49
C MET A 143 -29.21 39.35 13.39
N ARG A 144 -28.15 38.65 13.08
CA ARG A 144 -28.14 37.58 12.06
C ARG A 144 -27.76 36.25 12.68
N ALA A 145 -28.24 35.18 12.08
CA ALA A 145 -27.84 33.81 12.46
C ALA A 145 -27.35 33.02 11.25
N ALA A 146 -26.49 32.05 11.51
CA ALA A 146 -26.07 31.06 10.53
C ALA A 146 -26.12 29.66 11.17
N PHE A 147 -26.67 28.73 10.43
CA PHE A 147 -26.72 27.31 10.79
C PHE A 147 -26.07 26.49 9.67
N GLY A 148 -25.29 25.51 10.06
CA GLY A 148 -24.65 24.63 9.09
C GLY A 148 -24.56 23.21 9.61
N PHE A 149 -24.47 22.28 8.70
CA PHE A 149 -24.17 20.89 8.99
C PHE A 149 -23.18 20.32 7.97
N ASN A 150 -22.43 19.33 8.40
CA ASN A 150 -21.60 18.49 7.56
C ASN A 150 -21.83 17.04 7.96
N ALA A 151 -22.06 16.18 6.97
CA ALA A 151 -22.15 14.75 7.16
C ALA A 151 -21.20 14.08 6.17
N SER A 152 -20.31 13.21 6.67
CA SER A 152 -19.37 12.48 5.83
C SER A 152 -19.37 11.00 6.14
N ARG A 153 -19.09 10.19 5.10
CA ARG A 153 -18.90 8.75 5.20
C ARG A 153 -17.71 8.34 4.37
N GLU A 154 -16.75 7.66 4.98
CA GLU A 154 -15.52 7.23 4.35
C GLU A 154 -15.30 5.72 4.54
N PRO A 155 -15.91 4.85 3.72
CA PRO A 155 -15.58 3.44 3.72
C PRO A 155 -14.20 3.20 3.08
N PHE A 156 -13.41 2.38 3.77
CA PHE A 156 -12.15 1.83 3.30
C PHE A 156 -12.27 0.33 3.16
N TYR A 157 -11.75 -0.23 2.07
CA TYR A 157 -11.75 -1.65 1.80
C TYR A 157 -10.40 -2.10 1.25
N THR A 158 -9.84 -3.13 1.87
CA THR A 158 -8.65 -3.85 1.38
C THR A 158 -8.97 -5.33 1.45
N PRO A 159 -9.13 -6.02 0.32
CA PRO A 159 -9.27 -7.47 0.33
C PRO A 159 -8.01 -8.10 0.89
N GLY A 160 -8.15 -9.10 1.74
CA GLY A 160 -7.02 -9.93 2.16
C GLY A 160 -6.43 -10.64 0.95
N ASN A 161 -5.10 -10.63 0.84
CA ASN A 161 -4.45 -11.43 -0.19
C ASN A 161 -4.52 -12.90 0.23
N ALA A 162 -5.16 -13.74 -0.58
CA ALA A 162 -5.32 -15.17 -0.30
C ALA A 162 -3.95 -15.89 -0.24
N ASP A 163 -2.94 -15.37 -0.92
CA ASP A 163 -1.59 -15.94 -0.93
C ASP A 163 -0.83 -15.66 0.38
N ALA A 164 -1.16 -14.59 1.09
CA ALA A 164 -0.59 -14.31 2.40
C ALA A 164 -1.12 -15.23 3.52
N ALA A 165 -2.23 -15.91 3.29
CA ALA A 165 -2.84 -16.84 4.25
C ALA A 165 -2.29 -18.28 4.15
N ASN A 166 -1.55 -18.59 3.08
CA ASN A 166 -1.06 -19.93 2.75
C ASN A 166 0.49 -20.07 2.82
N GLY A 167 1.16 -19.04 3.37
CA GLY A 167 2.63 -19.03 3.54
C GLY A 167 3.16 -19.87 4.70
#